data_c22a19a8324da825b1ae4fb877dce54b
#
_entry.id   c22a19a8324da825b1ae4fb877dce54b
#
_cell.length_a   1.000
_cell.length_b   1.000
_cell.length_c   1.000
_cell.angle_alpha   90.00
_cell.angle_beta   90.00
_cell.angle_gamma   90.00
#
_symmetry.space_group_name_H-M   'P 1'
#
loop_
_entity.id
_entity.type
_entity.pdbx_description
1 polymer ?
#
loop_
_entity_poly.entity_id
_entity_poly.type
_entity_poly.pdbx_seq_one_letter_code
_entity_poly.pdbx_strand_id
1 'polypeptide(L)'
;MYKRQIYNKSVIEDTLGTEFDPSDIKTQDDFAALLQSLRDNGMKNPISMAKEDWSLGAHQLQYIYETYNGTSDGAAEVINELKDGTLYLPDYTRMNEFLNTFDLLKEYNVAKGDPLGADYDEMAIDLADGKTAFWFNGNWAWAEISDYIEDDTEIGIMPVPQNGTEENANVNDYICGGATKQVMIDKECNDEKQQAAAKDFLDWLANTAEGNKVLVDDCSLVPAFSNITEEATNMLGQSIQRYTVEGKLFDQPSNYPGDHWSEVGAIMQKYLDKQIDRAEFAKEVQDYWTN
;
A
#
# COMPACT_ATOMS: atom_id res chain seq x y z
N MET A 1 3.74 5.38 -7.51
CA MET A 1 3.61 4.15 -6.68
C MET A 1 2.28 4.22 -5.96
N TYR A 2 1.44 3.22 -6.11
CA TYR A 2 0.10 3.14 -5.52
C TYR A 2 -0.01 1.84 -4.75
N LYS A 3 -0.54 1.88 -3.55
CA LYS A 3 -0.53 0.76 -2.62
C LYS A 3 -1.77 0.74 -1.74
N ARG A 4 -2.26 -0.41 -1.43
CA ARG A 4 -3.17 -0.85 -0.37
C ARG A 4 -3.30 -2.37 -0.44
N GLN A 5 -4.49 -2.88 -0.30
CA GLN A 5 -4.77 -4.31 -0.32
C GLN A 5 -5.01 -4.77 -1.76
N ILE A 6 -4.10 -5.56 -2.30
CA ILE A 6 -4.36 -6.32 -3.52
C ILE A 6 -5.32 -7.45 -3.13
N TYR A 7 -6.31 -7.73 -3.97
CA TYR A 7 -7.25 -8.83 -3.78
C TYR A 7 -7.34 -9.69 -5.05
N ASN A 8 -7.56 -10.99 -4.86
CA ASN A 8 -7.93 -11.92 -5.93
C ASN A 8 -9.45 -12.12 -5.89
N LYS A 9 -10.16 -11.44 -6.80
CA LYS A 9 -11.63 -11.47 -6.87
C LYS A 9 -12.13 -12.87 -7.17
N SER A 10 -11.53 -13.54 -8.14
CA SER A 10 -11.94 -14.87 -8.57
C SER A 10 -11.94 -15.86 -7.40
N VAL A 11 -10.88 -15.89 -6.60
CA VAL A 11 -10.80 -16.81 -5.46
C VAL A 11 -11.77 -16.42 -4.32
N ILE A 12 -12.05 -15.13 -4.14
CA ILE A 12 -13.07 -14.68 -3.17
C ILE A 12 -14.45 -15.20 -3.59
N GLU A 13 -14.83 -14.99 -4.85
CA GLU A 13 -16.11 -15.41 -5.40
C GLU A 13 -16.26 -16.93 -5.40
N ASP A 14 -15.24 -17.67 -5.80
CA ASP A 14 -15.23 -19.13 -5.77
C ASP A 14 -15.37 -19.68 -4.34
N THR A 15 -14.69 -19.06 -3.38
CA THR A 15 -14.75 -19.48 -1.97
C THR A 15 -16.12 -19.20 -1.35
N LEU A 16 -16.71 -18.04 -1.66
CA LEU A 16 -18.01 -17.62 -1.07
C LEU A 16 -19.22 -18.12 -1.86
N GLY A 17 -19.06 -18.47 -3.14
CA GLY A 17 -20.15 -18.83 -4.04
C GLY A 17 -21.06 -17.65 -4.38
N THR A 18 -20.57 -16.41 -4.24
CA THR A 18 -21.32 -15.17 -4.50
C THR A 18 -20.42 -14.15 -5.16
N GLU A 19 -21.02 -13.22 -5.91
CA GLU A 19 -20.30 -12.08 -6.48
C GLU A 19 -19.67 -11.21 -5.40
N PHE A 20 -18.49 -10.67 -5.67
CA PHE A 20 -17.72 -9.78 -4.79
C PHE A 20 -17.52 -8.41 -5.43
N ASP A 21 -17.99 -7.36 -4.76
CA ASP A 21 -17.68 -5.98 -5.09
C ASP A 21 -16.85 -5.35 -3.95
N PRO A 22 -15.59 -4.94 -4.20
CA PRO A 22 -14.77 -4.31 -3.17
C PRO A 22 -15.37 -3.01 -2.63
N SER A 23 -16.28 -2.36 -3.36
CA SER A 23 -16.97 -1.14 -2.92
C SER A 23 -18.00 -1.37 -1.80
N ASP A 24 -18.37 -2.61 -1.54
CA ASP A 24 -19.24 -2.98 -0.41
C ASP A 24 -18.48 -3.03 0.92
N ILE A 25 -17.14 -3.08 0.88
CA ILE A 25 -16.27 -3.13 2.06
C ILE A 25 -15.91 -1.70 2.48
N LYS A 26 -16.75 -1.09 3.30
CA LYS A 26 -16.64 0.32 3.71
C LYS A 26 -16.06 0.53 5.10
N THR A 27 -16.19 -0.46 5.96
CA THR A 27 -15.76 -0.40 7.35
C THR A 27 -14.83 -1.56 7.69
N GLN A 28 -14.10 -1.41 8.79
CA GLN A 28 -13.30 -2.52 9.31
C GLN A 28 -14.17 -3.73 9.65
N ASP A 29 -15.39 -3.51 10.15
CA ASP A 29 -16.33 -4.58 10.48
C ASP A 29 -16.77 -5.34 9.21
N ASP A 30 -17.00 -4.64 8.09
CA ASP A 30 -17.30 -5.29 6.80
C ASP A 30 -16.11 -6.17 6.37
N PHE A 31 -14.89 -5.64 6.49
CA PHE A 31 -13.68 -6.39 6.14
C PHE A 31 -13.48 -7.60 7.06
N ALA A 32 -13.68 -7.43 8.37
CA ALA A 32 -13.62 -8.53 9.32
C ALA A 32 -14.66 -9.62 9.05
N ALA A 33 -15.88 -9.23 8.68
CA ALA A 33 -16.95 -10.15 8.29
C ALA A 33 -16.60 -10.92 7.00
N LEU A 34 -16.01 -10.25 6.01
CA LEU A 34 -15.52 -10.90 4.79
C LEU A 34 -14.42 -11.93 5.11
N LEU A 35 -13.41 -11.56 5.89
CA LEU A 35 -12.33 -12.46 6.30
C LEU A 35 -12.86 -13.68 7.07
N GLN A 36 -13.83 -13.46 7.97
CA GLN A 36 -14.48 -14.56 8.71
C GLN A 36 -15.28 -15.46 7.76
N SER A 37 -16.00 -14.88 6.80
CA SER A 37 -16.76 -15.66 5.81
C SER A 37 -15.84 -16.53 4.95
N LEU A 38 -14.70 -16.00 4.50
CA LEU A 38 -13.69 -16.77 3.78
C LEU A 38 -13.15 -17.93 4.63
N ARG A 39 -12.87 -17.67 5.90
CA ARG A 39 -12.39 -18.67 6.87
C ARG A 39 -13.42 -19.80 7.07
N ASP A 40 -14.69 -19.44 7.22
CA ASP A 40 -15.78 -20.40 7.44
C ASP A 40 -16.05 -21.27 6.20
N ASN A 41 -15.71 -20.77 5.00
CA ASN A 41 -15.80 -21.48 3.73
C ASN A 41 -14.49 -22.16 3.32
N GLY A 42 -13.54 -22.29 4.24
CA GLY A 42 -12.34 -23.14 4.07
C GLY A 42 -11.03 -22.42 3.85
N MET A 43 -11.04 -21.11 3.52
CA MET A 43 -9.82 -20.31 3.40
C MET A 43 -9.38 -19.80 4.78
N LYS A 44 -8.69 -20.65 5.53
CA LYS A 44 -8.39 -20.43 6.95
C LYS A 44 -7.65 -19.12 7.25
N ASN A 45 -6.72 -18.74 6.42
CA ASN A 45 -5.87 -17.55 6.57
C ASN A 45 -5.79 -16.84 5.21
N PRO A 46 -6.74 -15.95 4.90
CA PRO A 46 -6.85 -15.32 3.58
C PRO A 46 -5.88 -14.17 3.30
N ILE A 47 -5.01 -13.80 4.26
CA ILE A 47 -4.14 -12.64 4.17
C ILE A 47 -2.68 -13.06 4.02
N SER A 48 -1.96 -12.46 3.09
CA SER A 48 -0.49 -12.42 3.05
C SER A 48 0.01 -11.09 3.61
N MET A 49 0.90 -11.13 4.60
CA MET A 49 1.56 -9.94 5.18
C MET A 49 3.07 -10.05 5.02
N ALA A 50 3.63 -9.10 4.29
CA ALA A 50 5.07 -8.97 4.11
C ALA A 50 5.75 -8.53 5.43
N LYS A 51 6.94 -9.10 5.71
CA LYS A 51 7.75 -8.81 6.89
C LYS A 51 8.77 -7.68 6.69
N GLU A 52 8.99 -7.31 5.44
CA GLU A 52 10.01 -6.34 5.04
C GLU A 52 9.76 -5.00 5.72
N ASP A 53 10.84 -4.37 6.19
CA ASP A 53 10.82 -3.08 6.87
C ASP A 53 10.14 -1.99 6.05
N TRP A 54 10.41 -1.95 4.73
CA TRP A 54 9.77 -1.02 3.81
C TRP A 54 8.25 -1.26 3.69
N SER A 55 7.79 -2.51 3.71
CA SER A 55 6.35 -2.82 3.66
C SER A 55 5.67 -2.41 4.95
N LEU A 56 6.26 -2.72 6.08
CA LEU A 56 5.71 -2.42 7.39
C LEU A 56 5.82 -0.93 7.74
N GLY A 57 7.03 -0.36 7.67
CA GLY A 57 7.31 1.02 8.11
C GLY A 57 6.90 2.09 7.09
N ALA A 58 7.19 1.87 5.79
CA ALA A 58 6.89 2.87 4.78
C ALA A 58 5.50 2.71 4.15
N HIS A 59 4.85 1.54 4.27
CA HIS A 59 3.55 1.33 3.63
C HIS A 59 2.42 1.13 4.62
N GLN A 60 2.54 0.23 5.58
CA GLN A 60 1.44 -0.03 6.51
C GLN A 60 1.32 1.05 7.58
N LEU A 61 2.41 1.36 8.29
CA LEU A 61 2.40 2.39 9.33
C LEU A 61 2.09 3.79 8.78
N GLN A 62 2.41 4.04 7.52
CA GLN A 62 2.14 5.32 6.86
C GLN A 62 0.67 5.74 6.96
N TYR A 63 -0.25 4.80 7.16
CA TYR A 63 -1.67 5.09 7.34
C TYR A 63 -1.93 6.14 8.44
N ILE A 64 -1.21 6.08 9.57
CA ILE A 64 -1.40 7.04 10.67
C ILE A 64 -1.03 8.48 10.30
N TYR A 65 -0.18 8.65 9.29
CA TYR A 65 0.24 9.96 8.78
C TYR A 65 -0.66 10.45 7.66
N GLU A 66 -1.01 9.57 6.72
CA GLU A 66 -1.85 9.87 5.56
C GLU A 66 -3.27 10.29 5.94
N THR A 67 -3.79 9.75 7.04
CA THR A 67 -5.15 10.03 7.53
C THR A 67 -5.16 11.02 8.69
N TYR A 68 -4.16 11.89 8.77
CA TYR A 68 -4.06 12.87 9.84
C TYR A 68 -5.33 13.71 9.96
N ASN A 69 -5.86 13.80 11.17
CA ASN A 69 -7.14 14.48 11.46
C ASN A 69 -8.33 14.03 10.58
N GLY A 70 -8.30 12.80 10.07
CA GLY A 70 -9.37 12.28 9.22
C GLY A 70 -9.38 12.87 7.80
N THR A 71 -8.31 13.52 7.37
CA THR A 71 -8.18 14.11 6.04
C THR A 71 -7.17 13.34 5.18
N SER A 72 -7.31 13.45 3.86
CA SER A 72 -6.40 12.85 2.90
C SER A 72 -5.18 13.73 2.55
N ASP A 73 -5.12 14.96 3.06
CA ASP A 73 -4.15 16.00 2.70
C ASP A 73 -3.34 16.55 3.90
N GLY A 74 -3.50 15.97 5.10
CA GLY A 74 -2.79 16.39 6.31
C GLY A 74 -1.40 15.80 6.53
N ALA A 75 -0.93 14.95 5.62
CA ALA A 75 0.26 14.12 5.81
C ALA A 75 1.56 14.91 6.06
N ALA A 76 1.72 16.10 5.50
CA ALA A 76 2.90 16.94 5.71
C ALA A 76 2.91 17.61 7.10
N GLU A 77 1.73 17.91 7.64
CA GLU A 77 1.58 18.60 8.94
C GLU A 77 1.91 17.65 10.09
N VAL A 78 1.43 16.41 10.05
CA VAL A 78 1.63 15.43 11.11
C VAL A 78 3.13 15.16 11.37
N ILE A 79 3.94 15.13 10.33
CA ILE A 79 5.39 14.90 10.47
C ILE A 79 6.06 16.06 11.22
N ASN A 80 5.61 17.30 11.01
CA ASN A 80 6.12 18.46 11.75
C ASN A 80 5.70 18.38 13.22
N GLU A 81 4.44 18.07 13.51
CA GLU A 81 3.95 17.93 14.87
C GLU A 81 4.62 16.80 15.67
N LEU A 82 4.95 15.69 14.98
CA LEU A 82 5.73 14.61 15.58
C LEU A 82 7.16 15.06 15.92
N LYS A 83 7.83 15.75 15.01
CA LYS A 83 9.18 16.29 15.23
C LYS A 83 9.23 17.34 16.33
N ASP A 84 8.19 18.17 16.41
CA ASP A 84 8.05 19.23 17.41
C ASP A 84 7.54 18.69 18.76
N GLY A 85 7.15 17.42 18.84
CA GLY A 85 6.62 16.76 20.04
C GLY A 85 5.24 17.27 20.46
N THR A 86 4.50 17.92 19.56
CA THR A 86 3.14 18.43 19.82
C THR A 86 2.08 17.37 19.60
N LEU A 87 2.35 16.35 18.78
CA LEU A 87 1.53 15.15 18.63
C LEU A 87 2.12 13.99 19.45
N TYR A 88 1.28 13.39 20.30
CA TYR A 88 1.65 12.22 21.12
C TYR A 88 0.94 10.97 20.58
N LEU A 89 1.68 10.09 19.91
CA LEU A 89 1.15 8.93 19.21
C LEU A 89 0.37 7.94 20.08
N PRO A 90 0.78 7.63 21.35
CA PRO A 90 0.01 6.73 22.20
C PRO A 90 -1.44 7.18 22.47
N ASP A 91 -1.70 8.47 22.47
CA ASP A 91 -3.04 9.03 22.64
C ASP A 91 -3.74 9.36 21.31
N TYR A 92 -3.06 9.18 20.19
CA TYR A 92 -3.56 9.55 18.88
C TYR A 92 -4.55 8.51 18.35
N THR A 93 -5.76 8.96 18.02
CA THR A 93 -6.86 8.09 17.59
C THR A 93 -6.48 7.22 16.39
N ARG A 94 -5.78 7.79 15.39
CA ARG A 94 -5.35 7.04 14.19
C ARG A 94 -4.38 5.90 14.50
N MET A 95 -3.55 6.06 15.52
CA MET A 95 -2.67 4.97 15.98
C MET A 95 -3.49 3.77 16.49
N ASN A 96 -4.53 4.03 17.27
CA ASN A 96 -5.39 2.95 17.79
C ASN A 96 -6.20 2.27 16.68
N GLU A 97 -6.73 3.05 15.74
CA GLU A 97 -7.46 2.52 14.57
C GLU A 97 -6.56 1.67 13.68
N PHE A 98 -5.36 2.16 13.40
CA PHE A 98 -4.33 1.41 12.68
C PHE A 98 -4.02 0.08 13.38
N LEU A 99 -3.77 0.11 14.71
CA LEU A 99 -3.47 -1.10 15.47
C LEU A 99 -4.63 -2.11 15.47
N ASN A 100 -5.88 -1.64 15.50
CA ASN A 100 -7.04 -2.52 15.39
C ASN A 100 -7.06 -3.25 14.04
N THR A 101 -6.85 -2.51 12.95
CA THR A 101 -6.79 -3.11 11.60
C THR A 101 -5.55 -4.00 11.44
N PHE A 102 -4.39 -3.57 11.91
CA PHE A 102 -3.17 -4.36 11.83
C PHE A 102 -3.28 -5.69 12.58
N ASP A 103 -3.91 -5.69 13.77
CA ASP A 103 -4.16 -6.93 14.52
C ASP A 103 -5.18 -7.84 13.83
N LEU A 104 -6.18 -7.27 13.14
CA LEU A 104 -7.07 -8.05 12.29
C LEU A 104 -6.29 -8.74 11.17
N LEU A 105 -5.42 -8.01 10.46
CA LEU A 105 -4.58 -8.59 9.42
C LEU A 105 -3.66 -9.68 9.97
N LYS A 106 -3.02 -9.47 11.14
CA LYS A 106 -2.19 -10.47 11.84
C LYS A 106 -2.96 -11.76 12.15
N GLU A 107 -4.21 -11.65 12.60
CA GLU A 107 -5.04 -12.82 12.95
C GLU A 107 -5.36 -13.68 11.72
N TYR A 108 -5.53 -13.07 10.57
CA TYR A 108 -5.85 -13.76 9.33
C TYR A 108 -4.64 -14.02 8.42
N ASN A 109 -3.42 -13.68 8.87
CA ASN A 109 -2.19 -13.88 8.12
C ASN A 109 -1.86 -15.36 7.94
N VAL A 110 -1.52 -15.77 6.73
CA VAL A 110 -1.10 -17.13 6.39
C VAL A 110 0.14 -17.55 7.18
N ALA A 111 1.06 -16.62 7.40
CA ALA A 111 2.31 -16.83 8.13
C ALA A 111 2.21 -16.49 9.64
N LYS A 112 1.02 -16.40 10.24
CA LYS A 112 0.84 -15.95 11.65
C LYS A 112 1.57 -16.78 12.71
N GLY A 113 2.03 -17.98 12.37
CA GLY A 113 2.82 -18.86 13.25
C GLY A 113 4.31 -18.52 13.31
N ASP A 114 4.82 -17.95 12.21
CA ASP A 114 6.19 -17.45 12.05
C ASP A 114 6.18 -16.28 11.05
N PRO A 115 5.71 -15.11 11.45
CA PRO A 115 5.50 -14.02 10.52
C PRO A 115 6.80 -13.42 9.98
N LEU A 116 7.91 -13.56 10.68
CA LEU A 116 9.22 -13.11 10.22
C LEU A 116 9.94 -14.15 9.33
N GLY A 117 9.43 -15.39 9.28
CA GLY A 117 9.84 -16.41 8.32
C GLY A 117 9.14 -16.34 6.97
N ALA A 118 8.13 -15.47 6.81
CA ALA A 118 7.39 -15.32 5.57
C ALA A 118 8.30 -14.95 4.38
N ASP A 119 8.00 -15.48 3.21
CA ASP A 119 8.73 -15.22 1.96
C ASP A 119 7.90 -14.33 1.02
N TYR A 120 8.51 -13.25 0.53
CA TYR A 120 7.83 -12.26 -0.30
C TYR A 120 7.43 -12.82 -1.68
N ASP A 121 8.30 -13.63 -2.29
CA ASP A 121 8.04 -14.21 -3.61
C ASP A 121 6.95 -15.29 -3.53
N GLU A 122 6.93 -16.08 -2.44
CA GLU A 122 5.85 -17.04 -2.18
C GLU A 122 4.48 -16.34 -2.02
N MET A 123 4.42 -15.14 -1.47
CA MET A 123 3.16 -14.40 -1.33
C MET A 123 2.52 -14.03 -2.68
N ALA A 124 3.35 -13.70 -3.68
CA ALA A 124 2.86 -13.43 -5.04
C ALA A 124 2.22 -14.68 -5.65
N ILE A 125 2.88 -15.83 -5.49
CA ILE A 125 2.39 -17.14 -5.94
C ILE A 125 1.12 -17.53 -5.18
N ASP A 126 1.10 -17.39 -3.86
CA ASP A 126 -0.05 -17.72 -3.02
C ASP A 126 -1.30 -16.90 -3.36
N LEU A 127 -1.13 -15.63 -3.72
CA LEU A 127 -2.22 -14.79 -4.20
C LEU A 127 -2.70 -15.23 -5.59
N ALA A 128 -1.79 -15.51 -6.52
CA ALA A 128 -2.12 -15.94 -7.88
C ALA A 128 -2.81 -17.30 -7.89
N ASP A 129 -2.27 -18.28 -7.15
CA ASP A 129 -2.82 -19.65 -7.01
C ASP A 129 -4.12 -19.70 -6.18
N GLY A 130 -4.56 -18.56 -5.60
CA GLY A 130 -5.76 -18.51 -4.76
C GLY A 130 -5.63 -19.16 -3.37
N LYS A 131 -4.42 -19.39 -2.89
CA LYS A 131 -4.21 -19.86 -1.51
C LYS A 131 -4.48 -18.76 -0.49
N THR A 132 -4.27 -17.49 -0.87
CA THR A 132 -4.69 -16.31 -0.13
C THR A 132 -5.57 -15.43 -1.02
N ALA A 133 -6.46 -14.67 -0.41
CA ALA A 133 -7.36 -13.75 -1.10
C ALA A 133 -6.79 -12.32 -1.17
N PHE A 134 -5.89 -11.99 -0.25
CA PHE A 134 -5.42 -10.63 -0.04
C PHE A 134 -3.92 -10.56 0.21
N TRP A 135 -3.27 -9.54 -0.39
CA TRP A 135 -1.89 -9.19 -0.14
C TRP A 135 -1.73 -7.67 -0.03
N PHE A 136 -1.28 -7.17 1.13
CA PHE A 136 -0.99 -5.75 1.27
C PHE A 136 0.28 -5.39 0.50
N ASN A 137 0.11 -4.77 -0.68
CA ASN A 137 1.21 -4.44 -1.56
C ASN A 137 0.80 -3.27 -2.50
N GLY A 138 1.48 -3.07 -3.61
CA GLY A 138 1.19 -2.02 -4.58
C GLY A 138 1.28 -2.50 -6.02
N ASN A 139 1.07 -1.56 -6.93
CA ASN A 139 1.01 -1.87 -8.37
C ASN A 139 2.29 -2.47 -8.97
N TRP A 140 3.42 -2.28 -8.33
CA TRP A 140 4.69 -2.95 -8.74
C TRP A 140 4.62 -4.47 -8.63
N ALA A 141 3.80 -5.00 -7.73
CA ALA A 141 3.61 -6.44 -7.56
C ALA A 141 3.00 -7.11 -8.81
N TRP A 142 2.46 -6.34 -9.76
CA TRP A 142 1.98 -6.90 -11.02
C TRP A 142 3.06 -7.70 -11.76
N ALA A 143 4.29 -7.20 -11.79
CA ALA A 143 5.41 -7.90 -12.42
C ALA A 143 5.74 -9.26 -11.75
N GLU A 144 5.37 -9.42 -10.48
CA GLU A 144 5.65 -10.62 -9.68
C GLU A 144 4.50 -11.63 -9.76
N ILE A 145 3.24 -11.16 -9.92
CA ILE A 145 2.07 -12.05 -9.94
C ILE A 145 1.62 -12.40 -11.36
N SER A 146 1.91 -11.58 -12.36
CA SER A 146 1.37 -11.73 -13.73
C SER A 146 1.77 -13.04 -14.41
N ASP A 147 2.92 -13.59 -14.06
CA ASP A 147 3.42 -14.86 -14.64
C ASP A 147 2.73 -16.10 -14.05
N TYR A 148 1.97 -15.94 -12.96
CA TYR A 148 1.35 -17.04 -12.22
C TYR A 148 -0.18 -17.04 -12.29
N ILE A 149 -0.81 -15.95 -12.72
CA ILE A 149 -2.27 -15.87 -12.83
C ILE A 149 -2.78 -16.59 -14.09
N GLU A 150 -3.94 -17.21 -13.99
CA GLU A 150 -4.65 -17.77 -15.14
C GLU A 150 -5.41 -16.69 -15.92
N ASP A 151 -5.78 -16.97 -17.18
CA ASP A 151 -6.40 -16.00 -18.09
C ASP A 151 -7.74 -15.41 -17.58
N ASP A 152 -8.45 -16.15 -16.72
CA ASP A 152 -9.74 -15.76 -16.13
C ASP A 152 -9.64 -15.23 -14.69
N THR A 153 -8.42 -15.08 -14.16
CA THR A 153 -8.21 -14.51 -12.82
C THR A 153 -8.41 -13.01 -12.81
N GLU A 154 -9.27 -12.51 -11.93
CA GLU A 154 -9.50 -11.07 -11.71
C GLU A 154 -8.78 -10.59 -10.44
N ILE A 155 -7.80 -9.71 -10.62
CA ILE A 155 -7.01 -9.08 -9.55
C ILE A 155 -7.32 -7.59 -9.50
N GLY A 156 -7.42 -7.04 -8.29
CA GLY A 156 -7.61 -5.60 -8.11
C GLY A 156 -6.90 -5.08 -6.86
N ILE A 157 -7.04 -3.77 -6.64
CA ILE A 157 -6.59 -3.10 -5.42
C ILE A 157 -7.77 -2.41 -4.75
N MET A 158 -7.82 -2.45 -3.43
CA MET A 158 -8.88 -1.84 -2.62
C MET A 158 -8.30 -1.16 -1.38
N PRO A 159 -9.02 -0.21 -0.78
CA PRO A 159 -8.68 0.33 0.53
C PRO A 159 -8.59 -0.77 1.60
N VAL A 160 -7.86 -0.48 2.68
CA VAL A 160 -7.93 -1.26 3.93
C VAL A 160 -8.70 -0.41 4.94
N PRO A 161 -10.00 -0.65 5.14
CA PRO A 161 -10.81 0.18 6.02
C PRO A 161 -10.33 0.08 7.47
N GLN A 162 -10.36 1.23 8.13
CA GLN A 162 -10.05 1.35 9.56
C GLN A 162 -11.37 1.50 10.33
N ASN A 163 -11.38 1.09 11.59
CA ASN A 163 -12.55 1.30 12.45
C ASN A 163 -12.60 2.75 12.95
N GLY A 164 -12.75 3.67 12.02
CA GLY A 164 -12.85 5.08 12.34
C GLY A 164 -14.23 5.50 12.79
N THR A 165 -14.28 6.66 13.44
CA THR A 165 -15.50 7.41 13.64
C THR A 165 -16.11 7.85 12.30
N GLU A 166 -17.29 8.47 12.30
CA GLU A 166 -17.89 9.05 11.08
C GLU A 166 -16.95 10.01 10.34
N GLU A 167 -16.02 10.65 11.05
CA GLU A 167 -14.97 11.50 10.47
C GLU A 167 -14.01 10.74 9.53
N ASN A 168 -13.86 9.44 9.72
CA ASN A 168 -13.00 8.58 8.88
C ASN A 168 -13.73 7.91 7.72
N ALA A 169 -15.05 7.94 7.68
CA ALA A 169 -15.82 7.20 6.68
C ALA A 169 -15.39 7.53 5.25
N ASN A 170 -15.02 8.77 4.99
CA ASN A 170 -14.57 9.21 3.66
C ASN A 170 -13.18 8.65 3.28
N VAL A 171 -12.26 8.54 4.25
CA VAL A 171 -10.89 8.10 3.97
C VAL A 171 -10.77 6.59 3.80
N ASN A 172 -11.75 5.81 4.27
CA ASN A 172 -11.81 4.37 4.03
C ASN A 172 -12.04 4.00 2.54
N ASP A 173 -12.44 4.97 1.71
CA ASP A 173 -12.58 4.79 0.26
C ASP A 173 -11.29 5.10 -0.51
N TYR A 174 -10.21 5.48 0.15
CA TYR A 174 -8.99 5.99 -0.48
C TYR A 174 -7.88 4.94 -0.49
N ILE A 175 -7.06 4.98 -1.57
CA ILE A 175 -5.79 4.28 -1.62
C ILE A 175 -4.63 5.28 -1.50
N CYS A 176 -3.46 4.80 -1.10
CA CYS A 176 -2.27 5.65 -1.11
C CYS A 176 -1.70 5.70 -2.52
N GLY A 177 -1.41 6.90 -3.01
CA GLY A 177 -0.82 7.07 -4.31
C GLY A 177 -0.09 8.39 -4.48
N GLY A 178 0.93 8.38 -5.33
CA GLY A 178 1.67 9.59 -5.66
C GLY A 178 2.90 9.35 -6.52
N ALA A 179 3.49 10.44 -7.01
CA ALA A 179 4.72 10.47 -7.78
C ALA A 179 5.93 10.28 -6.83
N THR A 180 6.20 9.05 -6.43
CA THR A 180 7.29 8.73 -5.48
C THR A 180 8.64 8.49 -6.15
N LYS A 181 8.65 8.24 -7.46
CA LYS A 181 9.90 8.08 -8.23
C LYS A 181 10.19 9.35 -9.01
N GLN A 182 11.42 9.81 -8.87
CA GLN A 182 11.94 10.96 -9.59
C GLN A 182 13.20 10.55 -10.36
N VAL A 183 13.40 11.14 -11.52
CA VAL A 183 14.62 10.97 -12.31
C VAL A 183 15.42 12.26 -12.22
N MET A 184 16.67 12.14 -11.85
CA MET A 184 17.61 13.28 -11.77
C MET A 184 18.74 13.09 -12.78
N ILE A 185 19.17 14.20 -13.39
CA ILE A 185 20.36 14.23 -14.26
C ILE A 185 21.51 14.81 -13.44
N ASP A 186 22.54 13.99 -13.20
CA ASP A 186 23.74 14.42 -12.52
C ASP A 186 24.54 15.39 -13.44
N LYS A 187 24.72 16.60 -12.98
CA LYS A 187 25.42 17.66 -13.70
C LYS A 187 26.94 17.70 -13.42
N GLU A 188 27.38 17.05 -12.35
CA GLU A 188 28.78 17.07 -11.95
C GLU A 188 29.57 15.95 -12.62
N CYS A 189 28.96 14.76 -12.75
CA CYS A 189 29.62 13.57 -13.29
C CYS A 189 29.39 13.37 -14.79
N ASN A 190 28.55 14.17 -15.45
CA ASN A 190 28.20 14.02 -16.86
C ASN A 190 28.52 15.29 -17.66
N ASP A 191 29.07 15.12 -18.88
CA ASP A 191 29.30 16.20 -19.80
C ASP A 191 27.99 16.74 -20.42
N GLU A 192 28.06 17.87 -21.13
CA GLU A 192 26.90 18.51 -21.74
C GLU A 192 26.18 17.62 -22.77
N LYS A 193 26.90 16.74 -23.48
CA LYS A 193 26.29 15.82 -24.46
C LYS A 193 25.52 14.72 -23.78
N GLN A 194 26.07 14.16 -22.69
CA GLN A 194 25.39 13.14 -21.87
C GLN A 194 24.13 13.72 -21.20
N GLN A 195 24.23 14.95 -20.67
CA GLN A 195 23.07 15.63 -20.08
C GLN A 195 22.01 15.94 -21.14
N ALA A 196 22.38 16.33 -22.35
CA ALA A 196 21.45 16.57 -23.46
C ALA A 196 20.76 15.27 -23.88
N ALA A 197 21.51 14.18 -24.08
CA ALA A 197 20.95 12.89 -24.42
C ALA A 197 19.97 12.35 -23.34
N ALA A 198 20.29 12.56 -22.06
CA ALA A 198 19.39 12.19 -20.96
C ALA A 198 18.08 13.01 -20.98
N LYS A 199 18.15 14.30 -21.28
CA LYS A 199 16.96 15.16 -21.45
C LYS A 199 16.12 14.73 -22.64
N ASP A 200 16.75 14.46 -23.78
CA ASP A 200 16.06 14.00 -24.99
C ASP A 200 15.34 12.66 -24.74
N PHE A 201 15.98 11.75 -23.99
CA PHE A 201 15.35 10.49 -23.60
C PHE A 201 14.14 10.69 -22.69
N LEU A 202 14.25 11.55 -21.67
CA LEU A 202 13.14 11.84 -20.77
C LEU A 202 11.99 12.57 -21.48
N ASP A 203 12.34 13.48 -22.41
CA ASP A 203 11.36 14.16 -23.25
C ASP A 203 10.63 13.18 -24.18
N TRP A 204 11.35 12.24 -24.79
CA TRP A 204 10.77 11.17 -25.58
C TRP A 204 9.82 10.30 -24.74
N LEU A 205 10.22 9.88 -23.54
CA LEU A 205 9.38 9.08 -22.64
C LEU A 205 8.07 9.79 -22.28
N ALA A 206 8.13 11.10 -21.99
CA ALA A 206 6.99 11.85 -21.48
C ALA A 206 6.09 12.44 -22.57
N ASN A 207 6.63 12.70 -23.76
CA ASN A 207 5.97 13.52 -24.78
C ASN A 207 5.76 12.84 -26.15
N THR A 208 6.13 11.55 -26.29
CA THR A 208 5.82 10.78 -27.50
C THR A 208 4.89 9.61 -27.21
N ALA A 209 4.09 9.20 -28.20
CA ALA A 209 3.19 8.05 -28.04
C ALA A 209 3.96 6.74 -27.77
N GLU A 210 5.11 6.56 -28.44
CA GLU A 210 5.95 5.37 -28.21
C GLU A 210 6.54 5.36 -26.81
N GLY A 211 7.04 6.49 -26.31
CA GLY A 211 7.58 6.63 -24.97
C GLY A 211 6.50 6.44 -23.89
N ASN A 212 5.33 7.01 -24.11
CA ASN A 212 4.18 6.86 -23.23
C ASN A 212 3.76 5.38 -23.11
N LYS A 213 3.74 4.67 -24.26
CA LYS A 213 3.45 3.25 -24.27
C LYS A 213 4.48 2.43 -23.50
N VAL A 214 5.76 2.74 -23.62
CA VAL A 214 6.81 2.09 -22.81
C VAL A 214 6.56 2.30 -21.30
N LEU A 215 6.20 3.53 -20.89
CA LEU A 215 5.91 3.79 -19.48
C LEU A 215 4.69 3.01 -18.96
N VAL A 216 3.62 2.96 -19.72
CA VAL A 216 2.34 2.37 -19.28
C VAL A 216 2.33 0.85 -19.45
N ASP A 217 2.69 0.35 -20.63
CA ASP A 217 2.60 -1.07 -20.95
C ASP A 217 3.82 -1.85 -20.46
N ASP A 218 5.04 -1.44 -20.90
CA ASP A 218 6.23 -2.23 -20.62
C ASP A 218 6.71 -2.06 -19.17
N CYS A 219 6.58 -0.85 -18.60
CA CYS A 219 7.00 -0.56 -17.24
C CYS A 219 5.85 -0.66 -16.22
N SER A 220 4.62 -0.89 -16.64
CA SER A 220 3.42 -0.97 -15.78
C SER A 220 3.28 0.24 -14.82
N LEU A 221 3.67 1.43 -15.29
CA LEU A 221 3.58 2.64 -14.50
C LEU A 221 2.24 3.34 -14.71
N VAL A 222 1.73 3.97 -13.66
CA VAL A 222 0.69 4.99 -13.76
C VAL A 222 1.40 6.35 -13.79
N PRO A 223 1.49 7.01 -14.95
CA PRO A 223 2.27 8.23 -15.10
C PRO A 223 1.67 9.40 -14.32
N ALA A 224 2.55 10.29 -13.82
CA ALA A 224 2.14 11.52 -13.13
C ALA A 224 1.96 12.72 -14.09
N PHE A 225 2.05 12.48 -15.39
CA PHE A 225 1.98 13.53 -16.42
C PHE A 225 0.57 13.61 -17.03
N SER A 226 -0.04 14.79 -17.00
CA SER A 226 -1.41 15.01 -17.48
C SER A 226 -1.58 14.86 -19.01
N ASN A 227 -0.49 14.88 -19.78
CA ASN A 227 -0.48 14.66 -21.22
C ASN A 227 -0.45 13.18 -21.62
N ILE A 228 -0.20 12.26 -20.67
CA ILE A 228 -0.23 10.82 -20.91
C ILE A 228 -1.64 10.32 -20.63
N THR A 229 -2.35 9.93 -21.67
CA THR A 229 -3.75 9.49 -21.61
C THR A 229 -3.92 8.00 -21.91
N GLU A 230 -2.82 7.28 -22.05
CA GLU A 230 -2.83 5.83 -22.22
C GLU A 230 -3.47 5.16 -20.99
N GLU A 231 -4.40 4.25 -21.27
CA GLU A 231 -5.00 3.42 -20.23
C GLU A 231 -4.03 2.30 -19.84
N ALA A 232 -3.96 1.99 -18.56
CA ALA A 232 -3.18 0.87 -18.07
C ALA A 232 -3.72 -0.44 -18.65
N THR A 233 -2.82 -1.28 -19.15
CA THR A 233 -3.18 -2.58 -19.74
C THR A 233 -3.29 -3.69 -18.72
N ASN A 234 -2.66 -3.53 -17.56
CA ASN A 234 -2.72 -4.50 -16.48
C ASN A 234 -3.82 -4.19 -15.46
N MET A 235 -4.35 -5.23 -14.80
CA MET A 235 -5.49 -5.13 -13.89
C MET A 235 -5.24 -4.21 -12.69
N LEU A 236 -4.06 -4.23 -12.09
CA LEU A 236 -3.73 -3.35 -10.95
C LEU A 236 -3.67 -1.89 -11.39
N GLY A 237 -3.09 -1.62 -12.56
CA GLY A 237 -3.05 -0.27 -13.14
C GLY A 237 -4.45 0.26 -13.42
N GLN A 238 -5.34 -0.54 -14.02
CA GLN A 238 -6.73 -0.19 -14.28
C GLN A 238 -7.50 0.10 -12.99
N SER A 239 -7.30 -0.74 -11.97
CA SER A 239 -7.91 -0.53 -10.65
C SER A 239 -7.47 0.81 -10.03
N ILE A 240 -6.18 1.15 -10.13
CA ILE A 240 -5.63 2.41 -9.62
C ILE A 240 -6.14 3.62 -10.40
N GLN A 241 -6.24 3.52 -11.73
CA GLN A 241 -6.76 4.62 -12.55
C GLN A 241 -8.16 5.05 -12.11
N ARG A 242 -9.04 4.12 -11.67
CA ARG A 242 -10.35 4.47 -11.09
C ARG A 242 -10.22 5.40 -9.89
N TYR A 243 -9.39 5.02 -8.89
CA TYR A 243 -9.17 5.85 -7.70
C TYR A 243 -8.57 7.21 -8.05
N THR A 244 -7.68 7.25 -9.03
CA THR A 244 -7.07 8.50 -9.51
C THR A 244 -8.10 9.43 -10.13
N VAL A 245 -8.97 8.91 -11.01
CA VAL A 245 -10.03 9.68 -11.68
C VAL A 245 -11.08 10.16 -10.67
N GLU A 246 -11.38 9.34 -9.66
CA GLU A 246 -12.33 9.70 -8.59
C GLU A 246 -11.75 10.66 -7.55
N GLY A 247 -10.45 10.97 -7.61
CA GLY A 247 -9.78 11.81 -6.64
C GLY A 247 -9.63 11.15 -5.25
N LYS A 248 -9.66 9.82 -5.19
CA LYS A 248 -9.60 9.04 -3.95
C LYS A 248 -8.18 8.58 -3.63
N LEU A 249 -7.28 9.53 -3.53
CA LEU A 249 -5.88 9.29 -3.20
C LEU A 249 -5.49 10.01 -1.92
N PHE A 250 -4.75 9.33 -1.04
CA PHE A 250 -4.08 9.98 0.07
C PHE A 250 -2.82 10.69 -0.39
N ASP A 251 -2.55 11.86 0.16
CA ASP A 251 -1.25 12.49 0.07
C ASP A 251 -0.19 11.68 0.81
N GLN A 252 0.98 11.58 0.20
CA GLN A 252 2.13 10.94 0.84
C GLN A 252 2.98 11.99 1.53
N PRO A 253 3.33 11.79 2.82
CA PRO A 253 4.34 12.64 3.44
C PRO A 253 5.66 12.54 2.66
N SER A 254 6.31 13.66 2.41
CA SER A 254 7.56 13.73 1.68
C SER A 254 8.75 14.18 2.55
N ASN A 255 8.51 14.53 3.81
CA ASN A 255 9.47 15.12 4.73
C ASN A 255 9.94 14.16 5.85
N TYR A 256 9.89 12.87 5.58
CA TYR A 256 10.45 11.84 6.46
C TYR A 256 11.97 11.99 6.63
N PRO A 257 12.53 11.66 7.82
CA PRO A 257 13.95 11.33 7.94
C PRO A 257 14.34 10.17 7.01
N GLY A 258 15.61 10.16 6.59
CA GLY A 258 16.08 9.16 5.60
C GLY A 258 16.08 7.71 6.10
N ASP A 259 16.08 7.51 7.41
CA ASP A 259 16.07 6.22 8.10
C ASP A 259 14.68 5.80 8.61
N HIS A 260 13.65 6.63 8.40
CA HIS A 260 12.32 6.41 8.96
C HIS A 260 11.78 5.01 8.69
N TRP A 261 11.79 4.57 7.45
CA TRP A 261 11.16 3.29 7.12
C TRP A 261 11.88 2.08 7.73
N SER A 262 13.22 2.11 7.80
CA SER A 262 14.00 1.01 8.38
C SER A 262 13.85 0.97 9.90
N GLU A 263 13.90 2.12 10.58
CA GLU A 263 13.79 2.18 12.04
C GLU A 263 12.38 1.82 12.52
N VAL A 264 11.34 2.47 11.95
CA VAL A 264 9.96 2.14 12.34
C VAL A 264 9.52 0.78 11.79
N GLY A 265 10.08 0.33 10.67
CA GLY A 265 9.89 -1.01 10.15
C GLY A 265 10.38 -2.09 11.10
N ALA A 266 11.55 -1.88 11.72
CA ALA A 266 12.08 -2.78 12.74
C ALA A 266 11.18 -2.82 14.00
N ILE A 267 10.62 -1.68 14.41
CA ILE A 267 9.62 -1.64 15.50
C ILE A 267 8.35 -2.41 15.10
N MET A 268 7.88 -2.22 13.87
CA MET A 268 6.74 -2.96 13.33
C MET A 268 6.97 -4.47 13.28
N GLN A 269 8.19 -4.92 12.93
CA GLN A 269 8.56 -6.35 12.95
C GLN A 269 8.46 -6.94 14.36
N LYS A 270 8.93 -6.23 15.39
CA LYS A 270 8.75 -6.66 16.79
C LYS A 270 7.27 -6.82 17.15
N TYR A 271 6.44 -5.86 16.73
CA TYR A 271 4.99 -5.92 17.00
C TYR A 271 4.30 -7.03 16.19
N LEU A 272 4.69 -7.23 14.93
CA LEU A 272 4.18 -8.32 14.08
C LEU A 272 4.46 -9.69 14.72
N ASP A 273 5.68 -9.88 15.25
CA ASP A 273 6.14 -11.11 15.91
C ASP A 273 5.75 -11.20 17.42
N LYS A 274 4.93 -10.27 17.90
CA LYS A 274 4.43 -10.25 19.30
C LYS A 274 5.53 -10.12 20.36
N GLN A 275 6.69 -9.56 20.01
CA GLN A 275 7.79 -9.29 20.95
C GLN A 275 7.47 -8.08 21.84
N ILE A 276 6.65 -7.15 21.37
CA ILE A 276 6.15 -5.98 22.09
C ILE A 276 4.63 -5.89 21.98
N ASP A 277 4.00 -5.27 22.97
CA ASP A 277 2.56 -5.01 22.97
C ASP A 277 2.21 -3.66 22.27
N ARG A 278 0.90 -3.34 22.19
CA ARG A 278 0.42 -2.09 21.54
C ARG A 278 0.96 -0.83 22.21
N ALA A 279 1.04 -0.82 23.53
CA ALA A 279 1.48 0.37 24.27
C ALA A 279 2.98 0.61 24.08
N GLU A 280 3.77 -0.46 24.12
CA GLU A 280 5.19 -0.43 23.86
C GLU A 280 5.49 -0.06 22.40
N PHE A 281 4.73 -0.61 21.44
CA PHE A 281 4.82 -0.25 20.04
C PHE A 281 4.59 1.25 19.81
N ALA A 282 3.46 1.80 20.29
CA ALA A 282 3.14 3.21 20.10
C ALA A 282 4.19 4.12 20.76
N LYS A 283 4.74 3.69 21.91
CA LYS A 283 5.82 4.38 22.60
C LYS A 283 7.14 4.34 21.82
N GLU A 284 7.56 3.18 21.31
CA GLU A 284 8.81 3.08 20.53
C GLU A 284 8.74 3.93 19.25
N VAL A 285 7.59 3.95 18.57
CA VAL A 285 7.38 4.83 17.41
C VAL A 285 7.43 6.31 17.81
N GLN A 286 6.82 6.69 18.95
CA GLN A 286 6.93 8.05 19.48
C GLN A 286 8.39 8.41 19.82
N ASP A 287 9.11 7.53 20.49
CA ASP A 287 10.50 7.74 20.89
C ASP A 287 11.41 7.96 19.66
N TYR A 288 11.13 7.29 18.53
CA TYR A 288 11.82 7.54 17.26
C TYR A 288 11.66 8.98 16.78
N TRP A 289 10.46 9.56 16.90
CA TRP A 289 10.21 10.93 16.44
C TRP A 289 10.78 12.02 17.34
N THR A 290 10.99 11.73 18.63
CA THR A 290 11.39 12.71 19.64
C THR A 290 12.86 12.63 20.07
N ASN A 291 13.62 11.64 19.59
CA ASN A 291 15.06 11.48 19.85
C ASN A 291 15.88 11.88 18.61
#